data_8418f2f48903fcf89139933530b0eb98
#
_entry.id   8418f2f48903fcf89139933530b0eb98
#
_cell.length_a   1.000
_cell.length_b   1.000
_cell.length_c   1.000
_cell.angle_alpha   90.00
_cell.angle_beta   90.00
_cell.angle_gamma   90.00
#
_symmetry.space_group_name_H-M   'P 1'
#
loop_
_entity.id
_entity.type
_entity.pdbx_description
1 polymer ?
#
loop_
_entity_poly.entity_id
_entity_poly.type
_entity_poly.pdbx_seq_one_letter_code
_entity_poly.pdbx_strand_id
1 'polypeptide(L)'
;NRPEYFGRMLAEGLLGACIRAENADFSGLSALPKTPETRWTAAKLRCPAFDPAAFRLPAKLCRLIELTAQTWREGRTEAEWKRLIAEHGWETAHLQADLQRTDAVRQIGLRGDCVTLRQLAVTGADFPTLCGKDVGRMLHLLLVYALEHPDQNTKTQLLAAAPSLWQEENKIQD
;
A
#
# COMPACT_ATOMS: atom_id res chain seq x y z
N ASN A 1 -18.81 15.30 -11.61
CA ASN A 1 -18.07 14.06 -11.55
C ASN A 1 -18.68 13.06 -12.56
N ARG A 2 -18.31 13.18 -13.82
CA ARG A 2 -18.89 12.44 -14.93
C ARG A 2 -17.76 11.78 -15.72
N PRO A 3 -17.35 10.54 -15.35
CA PRO A 3 -16.22 9.83 -15.97
C PRO A 3 -16.45 9.51 -17.44
N GLU A 4 -17.71 9.48 -17.91
CA GLU A 4 -18.04 9.33 -19.32
C GLU A 4 -17.45 10.40 -20.22
N TYR A 5 -17.16 11.61 -19.69
CA TYR A 5 -16.50 12.65 -20.46
C TYR A 5 -15.03 12.32 -20.77
N PHE A 6 -14.35 11.52 -19.95
CA PHE A 6 -12.99 11.08 -20.27
C PHE A 6 -12.94 10.29 -21.58
N GLY A 7 -13.88 9.36 -21.79
CA GLY A 7 -13.98 8.59 -23.03
C GLY A 7 -14.24 9.47 -24.24
N ARG A 8 -15.14 10.47 -24.11
CA ARG A 8 -15.41 11.44 -25.17
C ARG A 8 -14.22 12.32 -25.47
N MET A 9 -13.59 12.89 -24.45
CA MET A 9 -12.40 13.74 -24.63
C MET A 9 -11.25 12.97 -25.26
N LEU A 10 -11.11 11.68 -25.00
CA LEU A 10 -10.12 10.81 -25.62
C LEU A 10 -10.46 10.59 -27.10
N ALA A 11 -11.72 10.24 -27.40
CA ALA A 11 -12.20 10.03 -28.75
C ALA A 11 -12.11 11.28 -29.63
N GLU A 12 -12.29 12.46 -29.04
CA GLU A 12 -12.16 13.77 -29.69
C GLU A 12 -10.69 14.27 -29.78
N GLY A 13 -9.71 13.48 -29.28
CA GLY A 13 -8.28 13.82 -29.28
C GLY A 13 -7.88 14.88 -28.25
N LEU A 14 -8.81 15.40 -27.47
CA LEU A 14 -8.57 16.46 -26.47
C LEU A 14 -7.66 16.00 -25.32
N LEU A 15 -7.63 14.72 -25.01
CA LEU A 15 -6.78 14.12 -23.99
C LEU A 15 -5.49 13.51 -24.56
N GLY A 16 -5.39 13.30 -25.87
CA GLY A 16 -4.22 12.66 -26.51
C GLY A 16 -2.92 13.39 -26.22
N ALA A 17 -2.93 14.73 -26.25
CA ALA A 17 -1.78 15.54 -25.90
C ALA A 17 -1.44 15.51 -24.39
N CYS A 18 -2.44 15.30 -23.52
CA CYS A 18 -2.29 15.33 -22.06
C CYS A 18 -2.01 13.97 -21.46
N ILE A 19 -2.58 12.89 -22.04
CA ILE A 19 -2.53 11.55 -21.45
C ILE A 19 -1.64 10.61 -22.25
N ARG A 20 -1.29 10.97 -23.50
CA ARG A 20 -0.53 10.10 -24.43
C ARG A 20 -1.11 8.68 -24.56
N ALA A 21 -2.43 8.57 -24.45
CA ALA A 21 -3.15 7.31 -24.47
C ALA A 21 -3.96 7.21 -25.73
N GLU A 22 -3.46 6.48 -26.70
CA GLU A 22 -4.20 6.25 -27.95
C GLU A 22 -5.33 5.20 -27.81
N ASN A 23 -5.28 4.33 -26.77
CA ASN A 23 -6.20 3.21 -26.61
C ASN A 23 -6.62 2.92 -25.16
N ALA A 24 -6.73 3.92 -24.28
CA ALA A 24 -7.14 3.68 -22.92
C ALA A 24 -8.66 3.47 -22.81
N ASP A 25 -9.08 2.35 -22.22
CA ASP A 25 -10.47 2.07 -21.91
C ASP A 25 -10.83 2.64 -20.54
N PHE A 26 -11.65 3.67 -20.50
CA PHE A 26 -12.19 4.28 -19.29
C PHE A 26 -13.59 3.79 -18.92
N SER A 27 -14.08 2.70 -19.55
CA SER A 27 -15.35 2.07 -19.18
C SER A 27 -15.34 1.62 -17.73
N GLY A 28 -16.50 1.61 -17.10
CA GLY A 28 -16.65 1.17 -15.71
C GLY A 28 -16.09 2.09 -14.62
N LEU A 29 -15.46 3.24 -14.95
CA LEU A 29 -15.06 4.24 -13.94
C LEU A 29 -16.24 4.80 -13.15
N SER A 30 -17.45 4.82 -13.75
CA SER A 30 -18.67 5.26 -13.08
C SER A 30 -19.08 4.38 -11.91
N ALA A 31 -18.69 3.10 -11.94
CA ALA A 31 -19.01 2.12 -10.91
C ALA A 31 -18.04 2.17 -9.70
N LEU A 32 -16.93 2.90 -9.81
CA LEU A 32 -15.99 3.10 -8.73
C LEU A 32 -16.45 4.22 -7.77
N PRO A 33 -15.96 4.24 -6.52
CA PRO A 33 -16.19 5.34 -5.60
C PRO A 33 -15.91 6.70 -6.23
N LYS A 34 -16.75 7.71 -5.91
CA LYS A 34 -16.66 9.05 -6.52
C LYS A 34 -15.63 9.94 -5.84
N THR A 35 -14.48 9.39 -5.48
CA THR A 35 -13.38 10.14 -4.89
C THR A 35 -12.32 10.48 -5.95
N PRO A 36 -11.62 11.60 -5.83
CA PRO A 36 -10.50 11.94 -6.71
C PRO A 36 -9.43 10.84 -6.71
N GLU A 37 -9.09 10.32 -5.53
CA GLU A 37 -8.10 9.26 -5.33
C GLU A 37 -8.41 8.04 -6.20
N THR A 38 -9.61 7.50 -6.06
CA THR A 38 -10.04 6.29 -6.79
C THR A 38 -10.09 6.54 -8.30
N ARG A 39 -10.62 7.68 -8.72
CA ARG A 39 -10.80 8.01 -10.14
C ARG A 39 -9.49 8.25 -10.88
N TRP A 40 -8.60 9.03 -10.30
CA TRP A 40 -7.31 9.31 -10.89
C TRP A 40 -6.39 8.09 -10.88
N THR A 41 -6.43 7.28 -9.81
CA THR A 41 -5.66 6.04 -9.78
C THR A 41 -6.16 5.03 -10.80
N ALA A 42 -7.48 4.89 -10.95
CA ALA A 42 -8.05 4.04 -11.99
C ALA A 42 -7.65 4.51 -13.41
N ALA A 43 -7.57 5.83 -13.64
CA ALA A 43 -7.06 6.37 -14.89
C ALA A 43 -5.58 6.03 -15.12
N LYS A 44 -4.73 6.16 -14.08
CA LYS A 44 -3.31 5.79 -14.13
C LYS A 44 -3.10 4.32 -14.43
N LEU A 45 -3.85 3.43 -13.79
CA LEU A 45 -3.75 1.98 -14.03
C LEU A 45 -4.12 1.57 -15.45
N ARG A 46 -5.08 2.27 -16.07
CA ARG A 46 -5.52 2.02 -17.45
C ARG A 46 -4.65 2.71 -18.49
N CYS A 47 -3.97 3.75 -18.11
CA CYS A 47 -3.05 4.52 -18.93
C CYS A 47 -1.74 4.73 -18.18
N PRO A 48 -0.77 3.80 -18.23
CA PRO A 48 0.51 3.93 -17.53
C PRO A 48 1.29 5.21 -17.90
N ALA A 49 1.12 5.71 -19.13
CA ALA A 49 1.75 6.94 -19.60
C ALA A 49 1.11 8.23 -19.00
N PHE A 50 -0.03 8.10 -18.33
CA PHE A 50 -0.68 9.23 -17.67
C PHE A 50 0.20 9.80 -16.55
N ASP A 51 0.48 11.11 -16.63
CA ASP A 51 1.20 11.86 -15.62
C ASP A 51 0.21 12.69 -14.77
N PRO A 52 -0.05 12.29 -13.50
CA PRO A 52 -0.93 13.05 -12.63
C PRO A 52 -0.47 14.51 -12.39
N ALA A 53 0.84 14.76 -12.43
CA ALA A 53 1.39 16.11 -12.20
C ALA A 53 1.02 17.09 -13.31
N ALA A 54 0.86 16.61 -14.55
CA ALA A 54 0.44 17.45 -15.68
C ALA A 54 -0.95 18.07 -15.47
N PHE A 55 -1.79 17.49 -14.61
CA PHE A 55 -3.12 17.99 -14.28
C PHE A 55 -3.16 18.90 -13.06
N ARG A 56 -2.00 19.34 -12.57
CA ARG A 56 -1.89 20.20 -11.38
C ARG A 56 -2.61 19.63 -10.14
N LEU A 57 -2.63 18.32 -10.00
CA LEU A 57 -3.17 17.68 -8.83
C LEU A 57 -2.29 17.96 -7.60
N PRO A 58 -2.86 17.97 -6.38
CA PRO A 58 -2.07 18.11 -5.17
C PRO A 58 -0.93 17.10 -5.09
N ALA A 59 0.25 17.50 -4.66
CA ALA A 59 1.44 16.63 -4.62
C ALA A 59 1.21 15.34 -3.79
N LYS A 60 0.44 15.43 -2.68
CA LYS A 60 0.07 14.25 -1.89
C LYS A 60 -0.74 13.25 -2.73
N LEU A 61 -1.70 13.74 -3.52
CA LEU A 61 -2.53 12.91 -4.39
C LEU A 61 -1.70 12.28 -5.51
N CYS A 62 -0.80 13.04 -6.16
CA CYS A 62 0.11 12.50 -7.18
C CYS A 62 0.94 11.34 -6.61
N ARG A 63 1.55 11.52 -5.44
CA ARG A 63 2.34 10.47 -4.78
C ARG A 63 1.52 9.23 -4.47
N LEU A 64 0.29 9.40 -3.97
CA LEU A 64 -0.60 8.29 -3.65
C LEU A 64 -1.00 7.51 -4.92
N ILE A 65 -1.31 8.20 -6.02
CA ILE A 65 -1.63 7.61 -7.32
C ILE A 65 -0.45 6.79 -7.83
N GLU A 66 0.75 7.39 -7.87
CA GLU A 66 1.96 6.73 -8.36
C GLU A 66 2.33 5.51 -7.50
N LEU A 67 2.34 5.65 -6.18
CA LEU A 67 2.63 4.56 -5.26
C LEU A 67 1.63 3.41 -5.42
N THR A 68 0.33 3.73 -5.52
CA THR A 68 -0.72 2.73 -5.71
C THR A 68 -0.56 2.00 -7.04
N ALA A 69 -0.19 2.73 -8.11
CA ALA A 69 0.04 2.12 -9.42
C ALA A 69 1.31 1.24 -9.44
N GLN A 70 2.40 1.67 -8.80
CA GLN A 70 3.65 0.91 -8.70
C GLN A 70 3.49 -0.38 -7.90
N THR A 71 2.67 -0.34 -6.86
CA THR A 71 2.41 -1.48 -5.97
C THR A 71 1.15 -2.26 -6.36
N TRP A 72 0.54 -1.95 -7.51
CA TRP A 72 -0.70 -2.58 -7.95
C TRP A 72 -0.55 -4.08 -8.13
N ARG A 73 -1.45 -4.83 -7.52
CA ARG A 73 -1.56 -6.28 -7.69
C ARG A 73 -3.00 -6.71 -7.39
N GLU A 74 -3.60 -7.46 -8.28
CA GLU A 74 -4.90 -8.08 -8.09
C GLU A 74 -4.81 -9.41 -7.34
N GLY A 75 -5.90 -9.81 -6.70
CA GLY A 75 -6.02 -11.12 -6.06
C GLY A 75 -5.08 -11.33 -4.86
N ARG A 76 -4.76 -10.26 -4.12
CA ARG A 76 -3.92 -10.36 -2.91
C ARG A 76 -4.55 -11.26 -1.86
N THR A 77 -3.71 -12.09 -1.26
CA THR A 77 -4.03 -12.82 -0.02
C THR A 77 -4.11 -11.85 1.16
N GLU A 78 -4.68 -12.29 2.27
CA GLU A 78 -4.73 -11.48 3.49
C GLU A 78 -3.33 -11.09 4.00
N ALA A 79 -2.38 -12.02 3.96
CA ALA A 79 -0.99 -11.74 4.34
C ALA A 79 -0.35 -10.66 3.46
N GLU A 80 -0.63 -10.66 2.15
CA GLU A 80 -0.13 -9.63 1.23
C GLU A 80 -0.80 -8.27 1.46
N TRP A 81 -2.07 -8.23 1.87
CA TRP A 81 -2.71 -6.99 2.29
C TRP A 81 -2.08 -6.42 3.56
N LYS A 82 -1.80 -7.25 4.55
CA LYS A 82 -1.10 -6.84 5.77
C LYS A 82 0.30 -6.29 5.47
N ARG A 83 1.06 -6.95 4.59
CA ARG A 83 2.37 -6.45 4.13
C ARG A 83 2.26 -5.11 3.42
N LEU A 84 1.30 -4.96 2.52
CA LEU A 84 1.05 -3.69 1.84
C LEU A 84 0.76 -2.55 2.82
N ILE A 85 -0.06 -2.81 3.87
CA ILE A 85 -0.33 -1.83 4.92
C ILE A 85 0.95 -1.50 5.69
N ALA A 86 1.74 -2.50 6.05
CA ALA A 86 2.98 -2.31 6.80
C ALA A 86 4.02 -1.48 6.05
N GLU A 87 4.16 -1.70 4.74
CA GLU A 87 5.17 -1.06 3.89
C GLU A 87 4.72 0.30 3.35
N HIS A 88 3.45 0.42 2.94
CA HIS A 88 2.94 1.55 2.18
C HIS A 88 1.79 2.30 2.85
N GLY A 89 1.34 1.82 4.01
CA GLY A 89 0.32 2.47 4.82
C GLY A 89 -1.13 2.18 4.39
N TRP A 90 -2.03 2.56 5.27
CA TRP A 90 -3.46 2.33 5.13
C TRP A 90 -4.08 3.04 3.92
N GLU A 91 -3.65 4.27 3.60
CA GLU A 91 -4.21 5.03 2.46
C GLU A 91 -4.04 4.26 1.15
N THR A 92 -2.84 3.72 0.88
CA THR A 92 -2.54 2.93 -0.32
C THR A 92 -3.33 1.64 -0.36
N ALA A 93 -3.40 0.93 0.77
CA ALA A 93 -4.11 -0.33 0.87
C ALA A 93 -5.63 -0.16 0.69
N HIS A 94 -6.24 0.83 1.33
CA HIS A 94 -7.65 1.16 1.14
C HIS A 94 -7.96 1.53 -0.31
N LEU A 95 -7.14 2.35 -0.94
CA LEU A 95 -7.34 2.75 -2.32
C LEU A 95 -7.28 1.55 -3.29
N GLN A 96 -6.35 0.61 -3.08
CA GLN A 96 -6.30 -0.64 -3.86
C GLN A 96 -7.53 -1.52 -3.59
N ALA A 97 -7.95 -1.65 -2.33
CA ALA A 97 -9.12 -2.43 -1.96
C ALA A 97 -10.42 -1.87 -2.58
N ASP A 98 -10.59 -0.54 -2.57
CA ASP A 98 -11.71 0.14 -3.22
C ASP A 98 -11.75 -0.11 -4.73
N LEU A 99 -10.59 -0.06 -5.39
CA LEU A 99 -10.46 -0.32 -6.83
C LEU A 99 -10.76 -1.78 -7.18
N GLN A 100 -10.39 -2.72 -6.32
CA GLN A 100 -10.67 -4.16 -6.47
C GLN A 100 -12.05 -4.56 -5.92
N ARG A 101 -12.78 -3.63 -5.31
CA ARG A 101 -14.10 -3.87 -4.68
C ARG A 101 -14.06 -4.98 -3.64
N THR A 102 -13.02 -4.98 -2.82
CA THR A 102 -12.85 -5.90 -1.69
C THR A 102 -12.87 -5.14 -0.37
N ASP A 103 -13.37 -5.75 0.69
CA ASP A 103 -13.34 -5.19 2.04
C ASP A 103 -12.25 -5.82 2.93
N ALA A 104 -11.31 -6.56 2.32
CA ALA A 104 -10.22 -7.24 3.03
C ALA A 104 -9.44 -6.30 3.96
N VAL A 105 -9.05 -5.11 3.47
CA VAL A 105 -8.31 -4.10 4.27
C VAL A 105 -9.15 -3.58 5.44
N ARG A 106 -10.45 -3.38 5.22
CA ARG A 106 -11.39 -2.98 6.28
C ARG A 106 -11.50 -4.06 7.36
N GLN A 107 -11.55 -5.34 6.96
CA GLN A 107 -11.63 -6.47 7.91
C GLN A 107 -10.37 -6.57 8.76
N ILE A 108 -9.18 -6.38 8.17
CA ILE A 108 -7.90 -6.32 8.90
C ILE A 108 -7.95 -5.21 9.96
N GLY A 109 -8.44 -4.03 9.59
CA GLY A 109 -8.58 -2.91 10.53
C GLY A 109 -9.57 -3.18 11.67
N LEU A 110 -10.71 -3.81 11.38
CA LEU A 110 -11.74 -4.14 12.38
C LEU A 110 -11.27 -5.18 13.39
N ARG A 111 -10.43 -6.13 12.98
CA ARG A 111 -9.83 -7.13 13.90
C ARG A 111 -8.72 -6.54 14.77
N GLY A 112 -8.17 -5.39 14.40
CA GLY A 112 -7.04 -4.78 15.10
C GLY A 112 -5.73 -5.55 14.91
N ASP A 113 -5.56 -6.22 13.77
CA ASP A 113 -4.35 -6.97 13.44
C ASP A 113 -3.10 -6.08 13.54
N CYS A 114 -1.98 -6.66 14.03
CA CYS A 114 -0.71 -5.96 14.09
C CYS A 114 -0.13 -5.80 12.67
N VAL A 115 -0.21 -4.59 12.13
CA VAL A 115 0.29 -4.26 10.79
C VAL A 115 1.23 -3.05 10.78
N THR A 116 1.52 -2.49 11.97
CA THR A 116 2.43 -1.34 12.09
C THR A 116 3.34 -1.50 13.30
N LEU A 117 4.52 -0.87 13.25
CA LEU A 117 5.48 -0.89 14.37
C LEU A 117 4.86 -0.43 15.70
N ARG A 118 3.86 0.46 15.66
CA ARG A 118 3.18 0.97 16.87
C ARG A 118 2.27 -0.06 17.54
N GLN A 119 1.88 -1.10 16.81
CA GLN A 119 1.00 -2.16 17.30
C GLN A 119 1.80 -3.38 17.82
N LEU A 120 3.14 -3.37 17.67
CA LEU A 120 3.98 -4.39 18.28
C LEU A 120 3.90 -4.31 19.81
N ALA A 121 3.87 -5.47 20.45
CA ALA A 121 3.91 -5.58 21.91
C ALA A 121 5.29 -5.27 22.53
N VAL A 122 6.28 -4.90 21.72
CA VAL A 122 7.64 -4.49 22.10
C VAL A 122 7.98 -3.13 21.51
N THR A 123 8.94 -2.46 22.12
CA THR A 123 9.44 -1.16 21.72
C THR A 123 10.97 -1.18 21.64
N GLY A 124 11.59 -0.14 21.10
CA GLY A 124 13.05 -0.03 21.09
C GLY A 124 13.71 -0.08 22.47
N ALA A 125 13.00 0.31 23.54
CA ALA A 125 13.49 0.24 24.91
C ALA A 125 13.67 -1.20 25.42
N ASP A 126 13.05 -2.16 24.79
CA ASP A 126 13.15 -3.59 25.13
C ASP A 126 14.45 -4.22 24.60
N PHE A 127 15.22 -3.48 23.76
CA PHE A 127 16.47 -3.92 23.15
C PHE A 127 17.65 -2.99 23.53
N PRO A 128 18.06 -2.94 24.82
CA PRO A 128 19.04 -1.97 25.30
C PRO A 128 20.45 -2.18 24.74
N THR A 129 20.74 -3.37 24.19
CA THR A 129 22.01 -3.70 23.56
C THR A 129 22.11 -3.23 22.09
N LEU A 130 20.99 -2.88 21.47
CA LEU A 130 20.94 -2.37 20.10
C LEU A 130 20.93 -0.85 20.10
N CYS A 131 21.52 -0.22 19.07
CA CYS A 131 21.61 1.22 18.95
C CYS A 131 21.14 1.70 17.56
N GLY A 132 20.53 2.86 17.53
CA GLY A 132 20.23 3.58 16.30
C GLY A 132 19.45 2.77 15.26
N LYS A 133 20.09 2.50 14.12
CA LYS A 133 19.46 1.80 12.99
C LYS A 133 19.14 0.34 13.29
N ASP A 134 19.92 -0.31 14.16
CA ASP A 134 19.73 -1.73 14.47
C ASP A 134 18.47 -1.98 15.28
N VAL A 135 18.05 -1.02 16.14
CA VAL A 135 16.75 -1.07 16.79
C VAL A 135 15.62 -1.05 15.76
N GLY A 136 15.71 -0.15 14.77
CA GLY A 136 14.71 -0.05 13.70
C GLY A 136 14.62 -1.35 12.87
N ARG A 137 15.78 -1.95 12.54
CA ARG A 137 15.83 -3.23 11.82
C ARG A 137 15.20 -4.34 12.63
N MET A 138 15.55 -4.46 13.92
CA MET A 138 14.95 -5.46 14.81
C MET A 138 13.44 -5.32 14.88
N LEU A 139 12.92 -4.11 15.10
CA LEU A 139 11.47 -3.88 15.14
C LEU A 139 10.79 -4.21 13.82
N HIS A 140 11.46 -3.99 12.68
CA HIS A 140 10.92 -4.37 11.38
C HIS A 140 10.87 -5.89 11.20
N LEU A 141 11.92 -6.62 11.59
CA LEU A 141 11.94 -8.10 11.58
C LEU A 141 10.81 -8.67 12.45
N LEU A 142 10.62 -8.10 13.64
CA LEU A 142 9.53 -8.52 14.53
C LEU A 142 8.15 -8.18 13.99
N LEU A 143 8.02 -7.09 13.22
CA LEU A 143 6.77 -6.78 12.53
C LEU A 143 6.46 -7.83 11.46
N VAL A 144 7.44 -8.18 10.62
CA VAL A 144 7.29 -9.23 9.61
C VAL A 144 6.88 -10.55 10.26
N TYR A 145 7.55 -10.91 11.37
CA TYR A 145 7.21 -12.11 12.14
C TYR A 145 5.78 -12.06 12.69
N ALA A 146 5.34 -10.94 13.27
CA ALA A 146 3.99 -10.76 13.79
C ALA A 146 2.91 -10.76 12.71
N LEU A 147 3.24 -10.32 11.46
CA LEU A 147 2.33 -10.41 10.32
C LEU A 147 2.04 -11.86 9.94
N GLU A 148 3.03 -12.75 10.05
CA GLU A 148 2.93 -14.17 9.74
C GLU A 148 2.36 -14.98 10.90
N HIS A 149 2.58 -14.52 12.15
CA HIS A 149 2.18 -15.17 13.40
C HIS A 149 1.37 -14.22 14.29
N PRO A 150 0.12 -13.85 13.93
CA PRO A 150 -0.65 -12.82 14.63
C PRO A 150 -0.85 -13.11 16.14
N ASP A 151 -1.00 -14.40 16.50
CA ASP A 151 -1.20 -14.83 17.87
C ASP A 151 0.07 -14.71 18.74
N GLN A 152 1.22 -14.47 18.11
CA GLN A 152 2.51 -14.34 18.78
C GLN A 152 2.93 -12.89 19.02
N ASN A 153 2.07 -11.92 18.76
CA ASN A 153 2.34 -10.52 19.07
C ASN A 153 2.18 -10.26 20.59
N THR A 154 2.94 -10.95 21.39
CA THR A 154 3.08 -10.71 22.82
C THR A 154 4.52 -10.38 23.17
N LYS A 155 4.75 -9.57 24.21
CA LYS A 155 6.11 -9.16 24.61
C LYS A 155 7.04 -10.34 24.80
N THR A 156 6.58 -11.37 25.51
CA THR A 156 7.37 -12.57 25.82
C THR A 156 7.76 -13.32 24.56
N GLN A 157 6.82 -13.53 23.63
CA GLN A 157 7.06 -14.30 22.40
C GLN A 157 7.96 -13.53 21.44
N LEU A 158 7.74 -12.22 21.27
CA LEU A 158 8.57 -11.39 20.42
C LEU A 158 10.02 -11.28 20.92
N LEU A 159 10.22 -11.14 22.24
CA LEU A 159 11.56 -11.16 22.83
C LEU A 159 12.25 -12.52 22.69
N ALA A 160 11.50 -13.62 22.75
CA ALA A 160 12.05 -14.96 22.53
C ALA A 160 12.42 -15.19 21.06
N ALA A 161 11.68 -14.64 20.10
CA ALA A 161 11.95 -14.77 18.66
C ALA A 161 13.11 -13.88 18.19
N ALA A 162 13.34 -12.73 18.83
CA ALA A 162 14.27 -11.70 18.39
C ALA A 162 15.71 -12.22 18.13
N PRO A 163 16.35 -13.08 18.98
CA PRO A 163 17.71 -13.53 18.74
C PRO A 163 17.87 -14.37 17.46
N SER A 164 16.92 -15.27 17.18
CA SER A 164 16.95 -16.13 16.00
C SER A 164 16.75 -15.30 14.72
N LEU A 165 15.76 -14.40 14.70
CA LEU A 165 15.51 -13.51 13.57
C LEU A 165 16.71 -12.61 13.26
N TRP A 166 17.38 -12.11 14.29
CA TRP A 166 18.58 -11.30 14.13
C TRP A 166 19.76 -12.07 13.53
N GLN A 167 19.93 -13.32 13.94
CA GLN A 167 20.99 -14.19 13.41
C GLN A 167 20.74 -14.56 11.95
N GLU A 168 19.50 -14.83 11.56
CA GLU A 168 19.13 -15.15 10.19
C GLU A 168 19.35 -13.96 9.26
N GLU A 169 18.95 -12.77 9.67
CA GLU A 169 19.14 -11.53 8.90
C GLU A 169 20.64 -11.24 8.65
N ASN A 170 21.49 -11.42 9.65
CA ASN A 170 22.91 -11.16 9.50
C ASN A 170 23.62 -12.19 8.62
N LYS A 171 23.14 -13.45 8.55
CA LYS A 171 23.67 -14.47 7.63
C LYS A 171 23.38 -14.20 6.16
N ILE A 172 22.34 -13.42 5.85
CA ILE A 172 21.96 -13.09 4.48
C ILE A 172 22.81 -11.93 3.94
N GLN A 173 23.43 -11.14 4.83
CA GLN A 173 24.24 -9.97 4.47
C GLN A 173 25.74 -10.26 4.29
N ASP A 174 26.21 -11.43 4.72
CA ASP A 174 27.55 -11.96 4.49
C ASP A 174 27.60 -12.82 3.19
#